data_0c39bbee7bd9b262b14e3e070437777d
#
_entry.id   0c39bbee7bd9b262b14e3e070437777d
#
_cell.length_a   1.000
_cell.length_b   1.000
_cell.length_c   1.000
_cell.angle_alpha   90.00
_cell.angle_beta   90.00
_cell.angle_gamma   90.00
#
_symmetry.space_group_name_H-M   'P 1'
#
loop_
_entity.id
_entity.type
_entity.pdbx_description
1 polymer ?
#
loop_
_entity_poly.entity_id
_entity_poly.type
_entity_poly.pdbx_seq_one_letter_code
_entity_poly.pdbx_strand_id
1 'polypeptide(L)'
;MEEKYKLTDETISVNGRTLYRIEALKDFSDVKKGDKGGYVENEENLSQSGGCWVYCDAAVYGSAKVHGDAEVYDDAAVFGDAEVYGNAVVYGDTIVCGHAKIYGNAVVCDDAEVYENAVVHGEAQVYGHALVYGNMEIYGNAWVYGDAEVSDNAKVFGSAKIYGDAQIYGDAIICDNAQIYGKAAVHDDAVVCDNAIVCDNAEVYEGAVVCGDMVVCGNAVVYD
;
A
#
# COMPACT_ATOMS: atom_id res chain seq x y z
N MET A 1 -5.51 -4.45 -31.81
CA MET A 1 -5.05 -3.22 -31.14
C MET A 1 -3.55 -3.13 -31.35
N GLU A 2 -2.99 -1.94 -31.52
CA GLU A 2 -1.55 -1.77 -31.59
C GLU A 2 -0.94 -1.97 -30.19
N GLU A 3 0.05 -2.84 -30.09
CA GLU A 3 0.72 -3.14 -28.81
C GLU A 3 1.34 -1.87 -28.21
N LYS A 4 1.26 -1.73 -26.90
CA LYS A 4 1.82 -0.61 -26.16
C LYS A 4 3.32 -0.80 -25.91
N TYR A 5 3.71 -2.02 -25.59
CA TYR A 5 5.09 -2.43 -25.28
C TYR A 5 5.36 -3.86 -25.75
N LYS A 6 6.61 -4.23 -25.75
CA LYS A 6 7.10 -5.60 -25.96
C LYS A 6 8.04 -6.01 -24.82
N LEU A 7 8.20 -7.32 -24.65
CA LEU A 7 9.28 -7.88 -23.84
C LEU A 7 10.57 -7.87 -24.65
N THR A 8 11.69 -7.53 -24.02
CA THR A 8 13.03 -7.53 -24.64
C THR A 8 13.81 -8.81 -24.25
N ASP A 9 15.00 -8.99 -24.85
CA ASP A 9 15.91 -10.06 -24.46
C ASP A 9 16.75 -9.75 -23.18
N GLU A 10 16.62 -8.55 -22.64
CA GLU A 10 17.27 -8.13 -21.39
C GLU A 10 16.50 -8.71 -20.21
N THR A 11 17.16 -9.55 -19.40
CA THR A 11 16.48 -10.30 -18.34
C THR A 11 17.21 -10.19 -17.00
N ILE A 12 16.43 -10.35 -15.94
CA ILE A 12 16.91 -10.57 -14.57
C ILE A 12 16.33 -11.87 -14.01
N SER A 13 16.94 -12.41 -12.97
CA SER A 13 16.42 -13.58 -12.25
C SER A 13 16.03 -13.14 -10.84
N VAL A 14 14.76 -13.30 -10.50
CA VAL A 14 14.21 -13.01 -9.17
C VAL A 14 13.52 -14.26 -8.64
N ASN A 15 13.96 -14.76 -7.50
CA ASN A 15 13.38 -15.97 -6.86
C ASN A 15 13.26 -17.18 -7.79
N GLY A 16 14.23 -17.36 -8.71
CA GLY A 16 14.25 -18.47 -9.70
C GLY A 16 13.32 -18.28 -10.90
N ARG A 17 12.70 -17.11 -11.04
CA ARG A 17 11.89 -16.68 -12.19
C ARG A 17 12.73 -15.80 -13.11
N THR A 18 12.47 -15.86 -14.39
CA THR A 18 13.08 -14.96 -15.38
C THR A 18 12.11 -13.85 -15.68
N LEU A 19 12.53 -12.61 -15.46
CA LEU A 19 11.76 -11.40 -15.78
C LEU A 19 12.43 -10.70 -16.95
N TYR A 20 11.62 -10.12 -17.81
CA TYR A 20 12.02 -9.48 -19.06
C TYR A 20 11.82 -7.97 -18.94
N ARG A 21 12.82 -7.19 -19.33
CA ARG A 21 12.69 -5.74 -19.44
C ARG A 21 11.68 -5.39 -20.53
N ILE A 22 10.84 -4.41 -20.25
CA ILE A 22 9.86 -3.91 -21.23
C ILE A 22 10.42 -2.74 -22.02
N GLU A 23 9.94 -2.56 -23.27
CA GLU A 23 10.26 -1.43 -24.15
C GLU A 23 8.99 -0.91 -24.82
N ALA A 24 8.74 0.39 -24.72
CA ALA A 24 7.57 1.05 -25.29
C ALA A 24 7.59 1.03 -26.82
N LEU A 25 6.48 0.66 -27.45
CA LEU A 25 6.30 0.62 -28.91
C LEU A 25 5.64 1.87 -29.48
N LYS A 26 5.04 2.72 -28.62
CA LYS A 26 4.39 3.98 -28.96
C LYS A 26 4.46 4.96 -27.80
N ASP A 27 4.12 6.22 -28.04
CA ASP A 27 3.98 7.25 -27.01
C ASP A 27 2.66 7.06 -26.24
N PHE A 28 2.70 7.17 -24.91
CA PHE A 28 1.53 7.21 -24.02
C PHE A 28 1.94 7.85 -22.67
N SER A 29 1.03 8.51 -22.00
CA SER A 29 1.34 9.27 -20.78
C SER A 29 2.63 10.10 -20.96
N ASP A 30 3.62 9.93 -20.12
CA ASP A 30 4.95 10.52 -20.19
C ASP A 30 6.00 9.63 -20.89
N VAL A 31 5.64 8.37 -21.21
CA VAL A 31 6.51 7.38 -21.85
C VAL A 31 6.59 7.59 -23.36
N LYS A 32 7.80 7.57 -23.92
CA LYS A 32 8.07 7.71 -25.34
C LYS A 32 8.40 6.38 -26.00
N LYS A 33 8.07 6.24 -27.27
CA LYS A 33 8.45 5.09 -28.07
C LYS A 33 9.96 4.84 -27.99
N GLY A 34 10.32 3.61 -27.59
CA GLY A 34 11.71 3.17 -27.40
C GLY A 34 12.22 3.32 -25.97
N ASP A 35 11.43 3.94 -25.07
CA ASP A 35 11.79 3.99 -23.66
C ASP A 35 11.78 2.58 -23.07
N LYS A 36 12.79 2.27 -22.29
CA LYS A 36 12.88 1.06 -21.51
C LYS A 36 12.21 1.26 -20.16
N GLY A 37 11.35 0.32 -19.80
CA GLY A 37 10.74 0.26 -18.47
C GLY A 37 11.44 -0.74 -17.55
N GLY A 38 10.75 -1.17 -16.50
CA GLY A 38 11.18 -2.19 -15.56
C GLY A 38 11.04 -3.61 -16.10
N TYR A 39 10.81 -4.55 -15.20
CA TYR A 39 10.81 -5.98 -15.51
C TYR A 39 9.47 -6.63 -15.22
N VAL A 40 9.00 -7.47 -16.14
CA VAL A 40 7.81 -8.29 -15.95
C VAL A 40 8.11 -9.75 -16.29
N GLU A 41 7.43 -10.69 -15.65
CA GLU A 41 7.60 -12.13 -15.95
C GLU A 41 6.94 -12.50 -17.27
N ASN A 42 5.77 -11.91 -17.57
CA ASN A 42 5.02 -12.15 -18.78
C ASN A 42 4.10 -10.95 -19.11
N GLU A 43 3.44 -11.00 -20.30
CA GLU A 43 2.58 -9.91 -20.77
C GLU A 43 1.29 -9.71 -19.94
N GLU A 44 0.89 -10.70 -19.12
CA GLU A 44 -0.30 -10.61 -18.28
C GLU A 44 -0.06 -9.71 -17.05
N ASN A 45 1.22 -9.46 -16.69
CA ASN A 45 1.59 -8.64 -15.54
C ASN A 45 1.36 -7.14 -15.76
N LEU A 46 1.41 -6.67 -17.00
CA LEU A 46 1.21 -5.25 -17.33
C LEU A 46 0.21 -5.11 -18.48
N SER A 47 -0.83 -4.33 -18.27
CA SER A 47 -1.86 -4.10 -19.30
C SER A 47 -1.31 -3.42 -20.55
N GLN A 48 -1.70 -3.93 -21.72
CA GLN A 48 -1.45 -3.29 -23.03
C GLN A 48 -2.34 -2.06 -23.28
N SER A 49 -3.31 -1.78 -22.38
CA SER A 49 -4.21 -0.63 -22.47
C SER A 49 -4.00 0.32 -21.28
N GLY A 50 -4.43 1.58 -21.43
CA GLY A 50 -4.25 2.61 -20.41
C GLY A 50 -2.82 3.16 -20.36
N GLY A 51 -2.57 4.05 -19.40
CA GLY A 51 -1.28 4.71 -19.19
C GLY A 51 -0.32 3.99 -18.26
N CYS A 52 -0.73 2.84 -17.67
CA CYS A 52 0.09 2.14 -16.68
C CYS A 52 1.49 1.78 -17.20
N TRP A 53 2.49 1.91 -16.33
CA TRP A 53 3.87 1.57 -16.67
C TRP A 53 4.66 1.09 -15.46
N VAL A 54 5.66 0.26 -15.73
CA VAL A 54 6.67 -0.18 -14.77
C VAL A 54 7.97 0.50 -15.15
N TYR A 55 8.54 1.29 -14.27
CA TYR A 55 9.73 2.12 -14.52
C TYR A 55 10.98 1.52 -13.86
N CYS A 56 12.13 2.07 -14.18
CA CYS A 56 13.42 1.80 -13.55
C CYS A 56 13.76 0.30 -13.47
N ASP A 57 13.98 -0.21 -12.29
CA ASP A 57 14.26 -1.62 -12.03
C ASP A 57 13.10 -2.34 -11.28
N ALA A 58 11.95 -1.66 -11.19
CA ALA A 58 10.75 -2.24 -10.61
C ALA A 58 10.36 -3.56 -11.28
N ALA A 59 9.87 -4.51 -10.49
CA ALA A 59 9.60 -5.87 -10.90
C ALA A 59 8.14 -6.28 -10.64
N VAL A 60 7.44 -6.79 -11.68
CA VAL A 60 6.08 -7.32 -11.56
C VAL A 60 6.06 -8.77 -12.05
N TYR A 61 5.69 -9.70 -11.18
CA TYR A 61 5.78 -11.12 -11.50
C TYR A 61 4.74 -12.00 -10.80
N GLY A 62 4.71 -13.28 -11.11
CA GLY A 62 3.64 -14.18 -10.68
C GLY A 62 2.36 -13.88 -11.42
N SER A 63 1.24 -13.90 -10.72
CA SER A 63 -0.07 -13.53 -11.25
C SER A 63 -0.42 -12.05 -11.03
N ALA A 64 0.53 -11.26 -10.53
CA ALA A 64 0.30 -9.85 -10.23
C ALA A 64 -0.02 -9.04 -11.49
N LYS A 65 -0.87 -8.03 -11.34
CA LYS A 65 -1.36 -7.21 -12.45
C LYS A 65 -1.24 -5.73 -12.18
N VAL A 66 -0.68 -5.02 -13.16
CA VAL A 66 -0.65 -3.55 -13.19
C VAL A 66 -1.49 -3.06 -14.36
N HIS A 67 -2.52 -2.25 -14.11
CA HIS A 67 -3.42 -1.77 -15.17
C HIS A 67 -4.03 -0.40 -14.86
N GLY A 68 -4.87 0.14 -15.77
CA GLY A 68 -5.36 1.51 -15.69
C GLY A 68 -4.25 2.50 -16.03
N ASP A 69 -4.02 3.45 -15.16
CA ASP A 69 -2.96 4.45 -15.26
C ASP A 69 -1.96 4.33 -14.09
N ALA A 70 -1.89 3.14 -13.47
CA ALA A 70 -1.02 2.88 -12.33
C ALA A 70 0.46 2.86 -12.71
N GLU A 71 1.30 3.30 -11.80
CA GLU A 71 2.73 3.45 -11.99
C GLU A 71 3.52 2.72 -10.90
N VAL A 72 4.53 1.96 -11.30
CA VAL A 72 5.42 1.24 -10.39
C VAL A 72 6.86 1.65 -10.70
N TYR A 73 7.58 2.21 -9.73
CA TYR A 73 8.91 2.83 -9.92
C TYR A 73 10.00 2.20 -9.06
N ASP A 74 11.21 2.65 -9.31
CA ASP A 74 12.43 2.38 -8.55
C ASP A 74 12.71 0.88 -8.43
N ASP A 75 12.84 0.34 -7.24
CA ASP A 75 13.10 -1.06 -6.96
C ASP A 75 11.84 -1.81 -6.43
N ALA A 76 10.67 -1.21 -6.59
CA ALA A 76 9.42 -1.78 -6.10
C ALA A 76 9.11 -3.15 -6.69
N ALA A 77 8.67 -4.08 -5.86
CA ALA A 77 8.30 -5.44 -6.23
C ALA A 77 6.79 -5.70 -6.03
N VAL A 78 6.09 -6.04 -7.11
CA VAL A 78 4.67 -6.40 -7.09
C VAL A 78 4.53 -7.85 -7.55
N PHE A 79 4.06 -8.76 -6.68
CA PHE A 79 4.03 -10.17 -7.02
C PHE A 79 2.89 -10.96 -6.33
N GLY A 80 2.87 -12.27 -6.55
CA GLY A 80 1.76 -13.10 -6.11
C GLY A 80 0.54 -12.89 -6.99
N ASP A 81 -0.61 -12.63 -6.40
CA ASP A 81 -1.87 -12.29 -7.06
C ASP A 81 -2.25 -10.81 -6.81
N ALA A 82 -1.26 -9.96 -6.49
CA ALA A 82 -1.49 -8.55 -6.17
C ALA A 82 -1.97 -7.74 -7.40
N GLU A 83 -2.79 -6.73 -7.15
CA GLU A 83 -3.31 -5.84 -8.20
C GLU A 83 -3.00 -4.37 -7.88
N VAL A 84 -2.37 -3.66 -8.81
CA VAL A 84 -2.12 -2.22 -8.73
C VAL A 84 -2.81 -1.54 -9.90
N TYR A 85 -3.79 -0.65 -9.63
CA TYR A 85 -4.61 -0.09 -10.71
C TYR A 85 -5.21 1.29 -10.39
N GLY A 86 -5.95 1.84 -11.35
CA GLY A 86 -6.42 3.23 -11.26
C GLY A 86 -5.27 4.19 -11.53
N ASN A 87 -5.07 5.17 -10.68
CA ASN A 87 -3.94 6.10 -10.71
C ASN A 87 -2.99 5.84 -9.52
N ALA A 88 -2.95 4.62 -9.02
CA ALA A 88 -2.11 4.27 -7.86
C ALA A 88 -0.62 4.33 -8.23
N VAL A 89 0.19 4.76 -7.27
CA VAL A 89 1.64 4.87 -7.42
C VAL A 89 2.33 4.03 -6.35
N VAL A 90 3.24 3.16 -6.78
CA VAL A 90 4.05 2.30 -5.91
C VAL A 90 5.53 2.54 -6.24
N TYR A 91 6.35 2.96 -5.27
CA TYR A 91 7.76 3.26 -5.53
C TYR A 91 8.66 3.05 -4.31
N GLY A 92 9.98 3.22 -4.50
CA GLY A 92 10.99 2.90 -3.49
C GLY A 92 11.30 1.41 -3.45
N ASP A 93 11.68 0.88 -2.30
CA ASP A 93 11.93 -0.54 -2.05
C ASP A 93 10.65 -1.29 -1.61
N THR A 94 9.49 -0.77 -2.00
CA THR A 94 8.15 -1.24 -1.59
C THR A 94 7.87 -2.66 -2.05
N ILE A 95 7.26 -3.45 -1.17
CA ILE A 95 6.77 -4.80 -1.49
C ILE A 95 5.24 -4.83 -1.47
N VAL A 96 4.63 -5.22 -2.59
CA VAL A 96 3.19 -5.47 -2.68
C VAL A 96 2.96 -6.91 -3.13
N CYS A 97 2.38 -7.75 -2.29
CA CYS A 97 2.25 -9.17 -2.63
C CYS A 97 0.98 -9.85 -2.05
N GLY A 98 0.89 -11.17 -2.19
CA GLY A 98 -0.31 -11.90 -1.80
C GLY A 98 -1.47 -11.57 -2.74
N HIS A 99 -2.62 -11.23 -2.20
CA HIS A 99 -3.82 -10.75 -2.92
C HIS A 99 -4.07 -9.26 -2.66
N ALA A 100 -3.03 -8.51 -2.28
CA ALA A 100 -3.14 -7.10 -1.96
C ALA A 100 -3.65 -6.27 -3.14
N LYS A 101 -4.43 -5.24 -2.86
CA LYS A 101 -4.98 -4.34 -3.88
C LYS A 101 -4.66 -2.88 -3.56
N ILE A 102 -3.98 -2.23 -4.49
CA ILE A 102 -3.65 -0.81 -4.40
C ILE A 102 -4.35 -0.10 -5.56
N TYR A 103 -5.25 0.85 -5.28
CA TYR A 103 -5.99 1.51 -6.36
C TYR A 103 -6.50 2.91 -6.00
N GLY A 104 -7.20 3.54 -6.93
CA GLY A 104 -7.60 4.95 -6.80
C GLY A 104 -6.41 5.86 -7.06
N ASN A 105 -6.15 6.77 -6.17
CA ASN A 105 -4.97 7.65 -6.16
C ASN A 105 -4.05 7.32 -4.97
N ALA A 106 -4.08 6.07 -4.50
CA ALA A 106 -3.27 5.63 -3.37
C ALA A 106 -1.78 5.64 -3.70
N VAL A 107 -0.97 5.95 -2.69
CA VAL A 107 0.50 5.96 -2.80
C VAL A 107 1.08 5.00 -1.77
N VAL A 108 1.92 4.08 -2.22
CA VAL A 108 2.69 3.18 -1.35
C VAL A 108 4.16 3.33 -1.69
N CYS A 109 4.99 3.68 -0.73
CA CYS A 109 6.39 4.02 -1.03
C CYS A 109 7.38 3.74 0.11
N ASP A 110 8.63 4.10 -0.15
CA ASP A 110 9.80 3.87 0.68
C ASP A 110 10.05 2.36 0.89
N ASP A 111 10.08 1.87 2.12
CA ASP A 111 10.27 0.45 2.45
C ASP A 111 8.98 -0.21 2.95
N ALA A 112 7.80 0.33 2.57
CA ALA A 112 6.52 -0.19 3.04
C ALA A 112 6.20 -1.57 2.44
N GLU A 113 5.57 -2.42 3.24
CA GLU A 113 5.13 -3.74 2.82
C GLU A 113 3.60 -3.86 2.91
N VAL A 114 2.94 -4.22 1.81
CA VAL A 114 1.49 -4.44 1.74
C VAL A 114 1.23 -5.86 1.21
N TYR A 115 0.65 -6.72 2.03
CA TYR A 115 0.52 -8.12 1.65
C TYR A 115 -0.76 -8.80 2.17
N GLU A 116 -0.89 -10.11 1.93
CA GLU A 116 -2.10 -10.89 2.17
C GLU A 116 -3.30 -10.35 1.37
N ASN A 117 -4.40 -9.99 2.00
CA ASN A 117 -5.60 -9.46 1.35
C ASN A 117 -5.80 -7.96 1.61
N ALA A 118 -4.74 -7.25 2.03
CA ALA A 118 -4.82 -5.84 2.37
C ALA A 118 -5.26 -4.98 1.19
N VAL A 119 -6.08 -3.98 1.46
CA VAL A 119 -6.62 -3.06 0.45
C VAL A 119 -6.27 -1.63 0.80
N VAL A 120 -5.56 -0.94 -0.09
CA VAL A 120 -5.20 0.48 0.05
C VAL A 120 -5.77 1.27 -1.12
N HIS A 121 -6.63 2.24 -0.86
CA HIS A 121 -7.28 2.98 -1.94
C HIS A 121 -7.69 4.41 -1.58
N GLY A 122 -8.37 5.09 -2.51
CA GLY A 122 -8.72 6.50 -2.35
C GLY A 122 -7.50 7.38 -2.59
N GLU A 123 -7.18 8.24 -1.66
CA GLU A 123 -5.98 9.09 -1.61
C GLU A 123 -5.07 8.69 -0.43
N ALA A 124 -5.19 7.45 0.04
CA ALA A 124 -4.42 6.95 1.16
C ALA A 124 -2.92 6.86 0.85
N GLN A 125 -2.09 7.07 1.87
CA GLN A 125 -0.64 6.99 1.75
C GLN A 125 -0.07 6.02 2.78
N VAL A 126 0.77 5.09 2.32
CA VAL A 126 1.49 4.12 3.16
C VAL A 126 2.97 4.25 2.84
N TYR A 127 3.81 4.60 3.83
CA TYR A 127 5.23 4.85 3.58
C TYR A 127 6.12 4.63 4.81
N GLY A 128 7.43 4.82 4.66
CA GLY A 128 8.41 4.44 5.67
C GLY A 128 8.57 2.92 5.69
N HIS A 129 8.67 2.32 6.86
CA HIS A 129 8.74 0.87 7.07
C HIS A 129 7.38 0.29 7.51
N ALA A 130 6.28 0.91 7.11
CA ALA A 130 4.94 0.50 7.52
C ALA A 130 4.61 -0.91 7.02
N LEU A 131 4.03 -1.74 7.91
CA LEU A 131 3.55 -3.08 7.59
C LEU A 131 2.02 -3.11 7.55
N VAL A 132 1.46 -3.51 6.42
CA VAL A 132 0.02 -3.50 6.16
C VAL A 132 -0.40 -4.88 5.63
N TYR A 133 -1.14 -5.66 6.42
CA TYR A 133 -1.47 -7.03 6.04
C TYR A 133 -2.80 -7.53 6.64
N GLY A 134 -3.18 -8.76 6.35
CA GLY A 134 -4.48 -9.31 6.77
C GLY A 134 -5.59 -9.00 5.76
N ASN A 135 -6.81 -8.78 6.24
CA ASN A 135 -7.98 -8.41 5.45
C ASN A 135 -8.36 -6.93 5.66
N MET A 136 -7.40 -6.13 6.06
CA MET A 136 -7.61 -4.75 6.45
C MET A 136 -7.82 -3.81 5.26
N GLU A 137 -8.36 -2.62 5.54
CA GLU A 137 -8.66 -1.62 4.52
C GLU A 137 -8.19 -0.22 4.96
N ILE A 138 -7.35 0.44 4.14
CA ILE A 138 -6.93 1.83 4.32
C ILE A 138 -7.48 2.67 3.16
N TYR A 139 -8.25 3.73 3.46
CA TYR A 139 -8.85 4.53 2.41
C TYR A 139 -9.12 5.99 2.82
N GLY A 140 -9.70 6.76 1.90
CA GLY A 140 -9.86 8.21 2.10
C GLY A 140 -8.52 8.92 1.96
N ASN A 141 -8.19 9.80 2.87
CA ASN A 141 -6.94 10.54 2.96
C ASN A 141 -6.09 10.03 4.15
N ALA A 142 -6.22 8.77 4.52
CA ALA A 142 -5.51 8.19 5.67
C ALA A 142 -4.02 8.02 5.39
N TRP A 143 -3.20 8.20 6.42
CA TRP A 143 -1.74 8.05 6.35
C TRP A 143 -1.27 7.01 7.35
N VAL A 144 -0.49 6.03 6.88
CA VAL A 144 0.17 5.03 7.71
C VAL A 144 1.66 5.08 7.40
N TYR A 145 2.51 5.37 8.40
CA TYR A 145 3.93 5.58 8.14
C TYR A 145 4.83 5.34 9.37
N GLY A 146 6.13 5.45 9.16
CA GLY A 146 7.13 5.10 10.17
C GLY A 146 7.26 3.58 10.24
N ASP A 147 7.33 3.02 11.44
CA ASP A 147 7.37 1.59 11.72
C ASP A 147 5.98 1.07 12.15
N ALA A 148 4.91 1.73 11.72
CA ALA A 148 3.53 1.38 12.10
C ALA A 148 3.09 0.05 11.47
N GLU A 149 2.33 -0.73 12.24
CA GLU A 149 1.78 -2.02 11.82
C GLU A 149 0.25 -1.99 11.85
N VAL A 150 -0.40 -2.32 10.72
CA VAL A 150 -1.86 -2.39 10.61
C VAL A 150 -2.24 -3.74 10.01
N SER A 151 -3.03 -4.50 10.75
CA SER A 151 -3.29 -5.90 10.39
C SER A 151 -4.72 -6.38 10.69
N ASP A 152 -4.93 -7.67 10.48
CA ASP A 152 -6.19 -8.40 10.68
C ASP A 152 -7.34 -7.86 9.83
N ASN A 153 -8.44 -7.39 10.44
CA ASN A 153 -9.61 -6.83 9.75
C ASN A 153 -9.76 -5.33 10.03
N ALA A 154 -8.70 -4.66 10.48
CA ALA A 154 -8.75 -3.26 10.86
C ALA A 154 -9.16 -2.35 9.70
N LYS A 155 -9.81 -1.24 10.00
CA LYS A 155 -10.18 -0.21 9.03
C LYS A 155 -9.63 1.14 9.41
N VAL A 156 -8.92 1.77 8.48
CA VAL A 156 -8.31 3.09 8.67
C VAL A 156 -8.79 4.01 7.56
N PHE A 157 -9.51 5.08 7.89
CA PHE A 157 -10.08 5.94 6.87
C PHE A 157 -10.27 7.40 7.31
N GLY A 158 -10.88 8.21 6.44
CA GLY A 158 -10.98 9.65 6.68
C GLY A 158 -9.64 10.33 6.45
N SER A 159 -9.16 11.07 7.40
CA SER A 159 -7.85 11.72 7.44
C SER A 159 -7.02 11.22 8.63
N ALA A 160 -7.28 9.99 9.07
CA ALA A 160 -6.58 9.37 10.19
C ALA A 160 -5.08 9.22 9.92
N LYS A 161 -4.28 9.32 10.96
CA LYS A 161 -2.81 9.18 10.88
C LYS A 161 -2.32 8.17 11.89
N ILE A 162 -1.61 7.16 11.41
CA ILE A 162 -0.98 6.11 12.21
C ILE A 162 0.51 6.16 11.94
N TYR A 163 1.33 6.32 12.98
CA TYR A 163 2.77 6.48 12.79
C TYR A 163 3.61 6.13 14.02
N GLY A 164 4.92 6.15 13.85
CA GLY A 164 5.86 5.66 14.85
C GLY A 164 5.83 4.13 14.88
N ASP A 165 5.88 3.52 16.04
CA ASP A 165 5.79 2.06 16.28
C ASP A 165 4.34 1.64 16.66
N ALA A 166 3.31 2.37 16.21
CA ALA A 166 1.91 2.12 16.56
C ALA A 166 1.40 0.82 15.95
N GLN A 167 0.55 0.09 16.69
CA GLN A 167 -0.02 -1.18 16.27
C GLN A 167 -1.55 -1.13 16.25
N ILE A 168 -2.14 -1.45 15.11
CA ILE A 168 -3.59 -1.50 14.90
C ILE A 168 -3.94 -2.89 14.39
N TYR A 169 -4.79 -3.62 15.12
CA TYR A 169 -5.16 -4.99 14.73
C TYR A 169 -6.57 -5.40 15.21
N GLY A 170 -6.97 -6.63 14.95
CA GLY A 170 -8.33 -7.08 15.23
C GLY A 170 -9.35 -6.48 14.26
N ASP A 171 -10.50 -6.10 14.75
CA ASP A 171 -11.58 -5.43 14.03
C ASP A 171 -11.61 -3.91 14.30
N ALA A 172 -10.46 -3.33 14.73
CA ALA A 172 -10.35 -1.93 15.13
C ALA A 172 -10.71 -0.95 14.02
N ILE A 173 -11.36 0.16 14.37
CA ILE A 173 -11.77 1.21 13.45
C ILE A 173 -11.09 2.54 13.83
N ILE A 174 -10.28 3.07 12.93
CA ILE A 174 -9.61 4.35 13.09
C ILE A 174 -10.09 5.30 11.98
N CYS A 175 -10.73 6.40 12.35
CA CYS A 175 -11.34 7.25 11.34
C CYS A 175 -11.27 8.76 11.65
N ASP A 176 -11.85 9.53 10.73
CA ASP A 176 -11.91 10.98 10.76
C ASP A 176 -10.51 11.63 10.81
N ASN A 177 -10.15 12.36 11.85
CA ASN A 177 -8.84 12.99 12.02
C ASN A 177 -8.04 12.36 13.17
N ALA A 178 -8.38 11.14 13.58
CA ALA A 178 -7.73 10.45 14.68
C ALA A 178 -6.23 10.29 14.44
N GLN A 179 -5.45 10.37 15.52
CA GLN A 179 -3.99 10.20 15.45
C GLN A 179 -3.55 9.13 16.44
N ILE A 180 -2.86 8.11 15.94
CA ILE A 180 -2.30 7.04 16.74
C ILE A 180 -0.79 7.02 16.52
N TYR A 181 0.00 7.14 17.58
CA TYR A 181 1.46 7.18 17.40
C TYR A 181 2.25 6.75 18.64
N GLY A 182 3.57 6.73 18.51
CA GLY A 182 4.48 6.19 19.51
C GLY A 182 4.43 4.66 19.46
N LYS A 183 4.19 4.01 20.58
CA LYS A 183 3.99 2.55 20.71
C LYS A 183 2.55 2.21 21.11
N ALA A 184 1.63 3.09 20.76
CA ALA A 184 0.23 2.90 21.11
C ALA A 184 -0.34 1.68 20.37
N ALA A 185 -1.21 0.93 21.05
CA ALA A 185 -1.93 -0.20 20.48
C ALA A 185 -3.44 0.06 20.48
N VAL A 186 -4.10 -0.21 19.35
CA VAL A 186 -5.57 -0.19 19.25
C VAL A 186 -6.00 -1.49 18.61
N HIS A 187 -6.83 -2.26 19.30
CA HIS A 187 -7.16 -3.60 18.83
C HIS A 187 -8.57 -4.08 19.24
N ASP A 188 -8.88 -5.33 18.91
CA ASP A 188 -10.20 -5.92 19.05
C ASP A 188 -11.26 -5.11 18.30
N ASP A 189 -12.41 -4.79 18.92
CA ASP A 189 -13.48 -3.98 18.30
C ASP A 189 -13.39 -2.48 18.66
N ALA A 190 -12.22 -2.00 19.08
CA ALA A 190 -12.04 -0.61 19.51
C ALA A 190 -12.25 0.41 18.39
N VAL A 191 -12.80 1.56 18.74
CA VAL A 191 -13.04 2.67 17.80
C VAL A 191 -12.32 3.94 18.26
N VAL A 192 -11.49 4.51 17.38
CA VAL A 192 -10.85 5.81 17.60
C VAL A 192 -11.23 6.76 16.47
N CYS A 193 -11.91 7.87 16.79
CA CYS A 193 -12.50 8.75 15.79
C CYS A 193 -12.46 10.23 16.15
N ASP A 194 -13.02 11.07 15.29
CA ASP A 194 -13.00 12.54 15.39
C ASP A 194 -11.56 13.10 15.42
N ASN A 195 -11.19 13.83 16.45
CA ASN A 195 -9.85 14.39 16.64
C ASN A 195 -9.09 13.67 17.76
N ALA A 196 -9.49 12.46 18.11
CA ALA A 196 -8.90 11.74 19.23
C ALA A 196 -7.41 11.41 18.98
N ILE A 197 -6.64 11.40 20.05
CA ILE A 197 -5.21 11.08 20.03
C ILE A 197 -4.96 9.91 20.98
N VAL A 198 -4.29 8.86 20.46
CA VAL A 198 -3.76 7.76 21.26
C VAL A 198 -2.25 7.70 21.07
N CYS A 199 -1.47 7.81 22.14
CA CYS A 199 -0.03 7.98 22.01
C CYS A 199 0.81 7.32 23.11
N ASP A 200 2.12 7.37 22.93
CA ASP A 200 3.14 6.78 23.82
C ASP A 200 3.01 5.24 23.88
N ASN A 201 2.65 4.68 25.04
CA ASN A 201 2.40 3.24 25.24
C ASN A 201 0.92 2.99 25.64
N ALA A 202 0.02 3.87 25.22
CA ALA A 202 -1.39 3.73 25.53
C ALA A 202 -2.01 2.52 24.78
N GLU A 203 -2.99 1.87 25.38
CA GLU A 203 -3.68 0.73 24.83
C GLU A 203 -5.19 0.95 24.85
N VAL A 204 -5.86 0.71 23.73
CA VAL A 204 -7.32 0.83 23.58
C VAL A 204 -7.84 -0.45 22.96
N TYR A 205 -8.73 -1.17 23.66
CA TYR A 205 -9.16 -2.49 23.19
C TYR A 205 -10.58 -2.86 23.62
N GLU A 206 -10.99 -4.08 23.32
CA GLU A 206 -12.38 -4.55 23.44
C GLU A 206 -13.32 -3.64 22.63
N GLY A 207 -14.47 -3.24 23.15
CA GLY A 207 -15.40 -2.33 22.48
C GLY A 207 -15.17 -0.84 22.77
N ALA A 208 -14.03 -0.45 23.33
CA ALA A 208 -13.77 0.90 23.78
C ALA A 208 -13.89 1.95 22.66
N VAL A 209 -14.51 3.07 22.97
CA VAL A 209 -14.69 4.19 22.03
C VAL A 209 -13.96 5.43 22.52
N VAL A 210 -12.96 5.86 21.79
CA VAL A 210 -12.17 7.09 22.03
C VAL A 210 -12.50 8.08 20.93
N CYS A 211 -13.23 9.16 21.24
CA CYS A 211 -13.74 10.10 20.24
C CYS A 211 -13.70 11.56 20.73
N GLY A 212 -14.11 12.51 19.85
CA GLY A 212 -14.02 13.92 20.12
C GLY A 212 -12.56 14.39 20.16
N ASP A 213 -12.23 15.21 21.13
CA ASP A 213 -10.87 15.74 21.36
C ASP A 213 -10.16 14.98 22.50
N MET A 214 -10.54 13.71 22.75
CA MET A 214 -9.91 12.90 23.79
C MET A 214 -8.45 12.60 23.49
N VAL A 215 -7.65 12.61 24.57
CA VAL A 215 -6.22 12.27 24.49
C VAL A 215 -5.93 11.15 25.47
N VAL A 216 -5.48 10.00 24.96
CA VAL A 216 -5.10 8.81 25.71
C VAL A 216 -3.61 8.58 25.50
N CYS A 217 -2.79 8.85 26.53
CA CYS A 217 -1.33 8.84 26.42
C CYS A 217 -0.65 8.17 27.62
N GLY A 218 0.67 8.03 27.54
CA GLY A 218 1.50 7.43 28.56
C GLY A 218 1.33 5.91 28.57
N ASN A 219 0.96 5.36 29.71
CA ASN A 219 0.62 3.92 29.87
C ASN A 219 -0.88 3.77 30.19
N ALA A 220 -1.72 4.66 29.68
CA ALA A 220 -3.16 4.57 29.87
C ALA A 220 -3.74 3.36 29.16
N VAL A 221 -4.72 2.73 29.80
CA VAL A 221 -5.45 1.58 29.24
C VAL A 221 -6.94 1.94 29.24
N VAL A 222 -7.57 1.81 28.07
CA VAL A 222 -9.01 2.07 27.87
C VAL A 222 -9.66 0.81 27.31
N TYR A 223 -10.66 0.30 27.99
CA TYR A 223 -11.46 -0.87 27.59
C TYR A 223 -12.91 -0.68 28.06
N ASP A 224 -13.84 -1.46 27.46
CA ASP A 224 -15.28 -1.40 27.81
C ASP A 224 -15.71 -2.60 28.65
#